data_0e882aa2f5d53a9fcea01613496e073e
#
_entry.id   0e882aa2f5d53a9fcea01613496e073e
#
_cell.length_a   1.000
_cell.length_b   1.000
_cell.length_c   1.000
_cell.angle_alpha   90.00
_cell.angle_beta   90.00
_cell.angle_gamma   90.00
#
_symmetry.space_group_name_H-M   'P 1'
#
loop_
_entity.id
_entity.type
_entity.pdbx_description
1 polymer ?
#
loop_
_entity_poly.entity_id
_entity_poly.type
_entity_poly.pdbx_seq_one_letter_code
_entity_poly.pdbx_strand_id
1 'polypeptide(L)'
;MDIRQLKYFLAVAEELHFGRAAARLHLSQPPLTRQIQLLEEEIGALLFTRTPKGVLLTQAGETLRHDAASIVALVKQAAERAHLAGQGRTGILDIGVYGSSALNIVPSILAFFSRTHPDVQIRLHNAHRTQQIEALR
;
A
#
# COMPACT_ATOMS: atom_id res chain seq x y z
N MET A 1 15.04 -10.29 5.23
CA MET A 1 14.12 -10.12 4.05
C MET A 1 13.57 -8.71 4.04
N ASP A 2 13.75 -7.97 2.95
CA ASP A 2 13.24 -6.61 2.78
C ASP A 2 12.37 -6.48 1.50
N ILE A 3 11.65 -5.35 1.36
CA ILE A 3 10.75 -5.10 0.22
C ILE A 3 11.50 -5.03 -1.11
N ARG A 4 12.75 -4.59 -1.12
CA ARG A 4 13.58 -4.53 -2.32
C ARG A 4 13.93 -5.94 -2.79
N GLN A 5 14.31 -6.82 -1.86
CA GLN A 5 14.57 -8.23 -2.16
C GLN A 5 13.32 -8.94 -2.71
N LEU A 6 12.13 -8.68 -2.14
CA LEU A 6 10.87 -9.22 -2.66
C LEU A 6 10.56 -8.72 -4.08
N LYS A 7 10.80 -7.45 -4.37
CA LYS A 7 10.64 -6.90 -5.74
C LYS A 7 11.62 -7.55 -6.72
N TYR A 8 12.85 -7.76 -6.30
CA TYR A 8 13.87 -8.43 -7.12
C TYR A 8 13.49 -9.88 -7.38
N PHE A 9 13.05 -10.60 -6.36
CA PHE A 9 12.56 -11.96 -6.48
C PHE A 9 11.39 -12.05 -7.46
N LEU A 10 10.39 -11.20 -7.34
CA LEU A 10 9.23 -11.16 -8.25
C LEU A 10 9.64 -10.89 -9.70
N ALA A 11 10.58 -9.98 -9.93
CA ALA A 11 11.07 -9.70 -11.27
C ALA A 11 11.78 -10.92 -11.88
N VAL A 12 12.58 -11.66 -11.11
CA VAL A 12 13.22 -12.93 -11.59
C VAL A 12 12.18 -14.02 -11.80
N ALA A 13 11.16 -14.10 -10.93
CA ALA A 13 10.08 -15.09 -11.04
C ALA A 13 9.20 -14.88 -12.28
N GLU A 14 8.99 -13.62 -12.69
CA GLU A 14 8.23 -13.28 -13.90
C GLU A 14 9.04 -13.50 -15.17
N GLU A 15 10.32 -13.09 -15.17
CA GLU A 15 11.19 -13.18 -16.34
C GLU A 15 11.78 -14.59 -16.56
N LEU A 16 11.83 -15.40 -15.50
CA LEU A 16 12.51 -16.71 -15.47
C LEU A 16 13.96 -16.63 -16.02
N HIS A 17 14.58 -15.46 -15.90
CA HIS A 17 15.91 -15.16 -16.41
C HIS A 17 16.55 -13.96 -15.69
N PHE A 18 17.65 -14.18 -14.98
CA PHE A 18 18.31 -13.12 -14.20
C PHE A 18 18.74 -11.91 -15.03
N GLY A 19 19.25 -12.14 -16.25
CA GLY A 19 19.67 -11.03 -17.13
C GLY A 19 18.51 -10.15 -17.58
N ARG A 20 17.37 -10.73 -17.97
CA ARG A 20 16.16 -9.96 -18.33
C ARG A 20 15.59 -9.24 -17.13
N ALA A 21 15.50 -9.90 -15.98
CA ALA A 21 15.05 -9.28 -14.75
C ALA A 21 15.94 -8.08 -14.34
N ALA A 22 17.26 -8.23 -14.44
CA ALA A 22 18.20 -7.17 -14.16
C ALA A 22 18.00 -5.97 -15.12
N ALA A 23 17.88 -6.21 -16.42
CA ALA A 23 17.59 -5.16 -17.40
C ALA A 23 16.28 -4.43 -17.11
N ARG A 24 15.21 -5.15 -16.77
CA ARG A 24 13.91 -4.58 -16.37
C ARG A 24 14.00 -3.71 -15.12
N LEU A 25 14.87 -4.07 -14.18
CA LEU A 25 15.12 -3.35 -12.94
C LEU A 25 16.16 -2.23 -13.08
N HIS A 26 16.70 -2.03 -14.29
CA HIS A 26 17.81 -1.09 -14.55
C HIS A 26 19.06 -1.36 -13.70
N LEU A 27 19.36 -2.64 -13.48
CA LEU A 27 20.52 -3.12 -12.73
C LEU A 27 21.42 -3.99 -13.60
N SER A 28 22.66 -4.17 -13.14
CA SER A 28 23.50 -5.27 -13.65
C SER A 28 23.10 -6.60 -12.96
N GLN A 29 23.35 -7.73 -13.64
CA GLN A 29 22.95 -9.04 -13.12
C GLN A 29 23.66 -9.46 -11.82
N PRO A 30 24.97 -9.18 -11.58
CA PRO A 30 25.65 -9.63 -10.36
C PRO A 30 25.00 -9.16 -9.05
N PRO A 31 24.67 -7.87 -8.85
CA PRO A 31 24.00 -7.42 -7.63
C PRO A 31 22.61 -8.04 -7.46
N LEU A 32 21.84 -8.25 -8.54
CA LEU A 32 20.56 -8.94 -8.47
C LEU A 32 20.73 -10.38 -7.99
N THR A 33 21.67 -11.12 -8.59
CA THR A 33 21.95 -12.49 -8.19
C THR A 33 22.34 -12.59 -6.72
N ARG A 34 23.22 -11.67 -6.25
CA ARG A 34 23.62 -11.65 -4.83
C ARG A 34 22.42 -11.37 -3.89
N GLN A 35 21.53 -10.47 -4.25
CA GLN A 35 20.36 -10.20 -3.41
C GLN A 35 19.39 -11.39 -3.33
N ILE A 36 19.23 -12.15 -4.40
CA ILE A 36 18.45 -13.37 -4.37
C ILE A 36 19.13 -14.45 -3.51
N GLN A 37 20.44 -14.62 -3.62
CA GLN A 37 21.17 -15.56 -2.76
C GLN A 37 21.03 -15.21 -1.26
N LEU A 38 21.16 -13.93 -0.90
CA LEU A 38 20.95 -13.49 0.48
C LEU A 38 19.51 -13.75 0.98
N LEU A 39 18.52 -13.61 0.10
CA LEU A 39 17.14 -13.93 0.40
C LEU A 39 16.95 -15.45 0.63
N GLU A 40 17.54 -16.28 -0.23
CA GLU A 40 17.52 -17.73 -0.09
C GLU A 40 18.23 -18.21 1.19
N GLU A 41 19.38 -17.62 1.52
CA GLU A 41 20.10 -17.88 2.77
C GLU A 41 19.26 -17.53 4.01
N GLU A 42 18.60 -16.37 4.00
CA GLU A 42 17.76 -15.92 5.11
C GLU A 42 16.52 -16.81 5.28
N ILE A 43 15.90 -17.26 4.18
CA ILE A 43 14.74 -18.16 4.21
C ILE A 43 15.16 -19.60 4.55
N GLY A 44 16.39 -19.96 4.26
CA GLY A 44 16.91 -21.32 4.44
C GLY A 44 16.45 -22.30 3.34
N ALA A 45 16.02 -21.78 2.18
CA ALA A 45 15.55 -22.59 1.06
C ALA A 45 15.87 -21.93 -0.28
N LEU A 46 16.21 -22.72 -1.29
CA LEU A 46 16.35 -22.24 -2.66
C LEU A 46 14.98 -21.86 -3.22
N LEU A 47 14.90 -20.71 -3.85
CA LEU A 47 13.69 -20.20 -4.50
C LEU A 47 13.70 -20.49 -5.99
N PHE A 48 14.89 -20.65 -6.57
CA PHE A 48 15.09 -20.93 -7.99
C PHE A 48 15.99 -22.15 -8.21
N THR A 49 15.64 -22.93 -9.24
CA THR A 49 16.50 -23.98 -9.81
C THR A 49 17.06 -23.49 -11.14
N ARG A 50 18.37 -23.62 -11.36
CA ARG A 50 19.02 -23.24 -12.62
C ARG A 50 18.76 -24.30 -13.72
N THR A 51 18.48 -23.81 -14.90
CA THR A 51 18.31 -24.65 -16.10
C THR A 51 19.18 -24.10 -17.25
N PRO A 52 19.44 -24.87 -18.33
CA PRO A 52 20.17 -24.36 -19.49
C PRO A 52 19.51 -23.16 -20.18
N LYS A 53 18.21 -22.95 -19.99
CA LYS A 53 17.43 -21.89 -20.63
C LYS A 53 17.10 -20.71 -19.68
N GLY A 54 17.54 -20.75 -18.42
CA GLY A 54 17.25 -19.73 -17.41
C GLY A 54 17.06 -20.33 -16.03
N VAL A 55 15.99 -19.96 -15.35
CA VAL A 55 15.65 -20.49 -14.02
C VAL A 55 14.19 -20.90 -13.96
N LEU A 56 13.88 -21.83 -13.05
CA LEU A 56 12.51 -22.22 -12.69
C LEU A 56 12.31 -21.96 -11.20
N LEU A 57 11.11 -21.65 -10.80
CA LEU A 57 10.75 -21.56 -9.38
C LEU A 57 10.78 -22.96 -8.76
N THR A 58 11.26 -23.05 -7.52
CA THR A 58 11.06 -24.21 -6.66
C THR A 58 9.67 -24.15 -6.02
N GLN A 59 9.27 -25.19 -5.28
CA GLN A 59 8.03 -25.15 -4.48
C GLN A 59 8.07 -24.00 -3.47
N ALA A 60 9.22 -23.77 -2.82
CA ALA A 60 9.40 -22.61 -1.91
C ALA A 60 9.29 -21.28 -2.66
N GLY A 61 9.85 -21.20 -3.88
CA GLY A 61 9.71 -20.03 -4.75
C GLY A 61 8.26 -19.75 -5.15
N GLU A 62 7.48 -20.77 -5.51
CA GLU A 62 6.05 -20.59 -5.85
C GLU A 62 5.25 -20.09 -4.64
N THR A 63 5.49 -20.65 -3.46
CA THR A 63 4.85 -20.20 -2.22
C THR A 63 5.19 -18.74 -1.95
N LEU A 64 6.47 -18.37 -1.98
CA LEU A 64 6.89 -16.99 -1.74
C LEU A 64 6.35 -16.03 -2.81
N ARG A 65 6.22 -16.44 -4.07
CA ARG A 65 5.72 -15.60 -5.15
C ARG A 65 4.32 -15.07 -4.87
N HIS A 66 3.44 -15.93 -4.38
CA HIS A 66 2.08 -15.54 -4.03
C HIS A 66 2.07 -14.49 -2.90
N ASP A 67 2.81 -14.75 -1.83
CA ASP A 67 2.84 -13.87 -0.66
C ASP A 67 3.60 -12.57 -0.93
N ALA A 68 4.74 -12.65 -1.64
CA ALA A 68 5.55 -11.48 -2.00
C ALA A 68 4.77 -10.46 -2.84
N ALA A 69 3.95 -10.92 -3.80
CA ALA A 69 3.10 -10.04 -4.59
C ALA A 69 2.11 -9.27 -3.71
N SER A 70 1.47 -9.96 -2.77
CA SER A 70 0.52 -9.36 -1.83
C SER A 70 1.19 -8.36 -0.88
N ILE A 71 2.38 -8.69 -0.36
CA ILE A 71 3.15 -7.82 0.54
C ILE A 71 3.56 -6.53 -0.20
N VAL A 72 4.11 -6.64 -1.41
CA VAL A 72 4.53 -5.48 -2.21
C VAL A 72 3.34 -4.58 -2.54
N ALA A 73 2.19 -5.16 -2.90
CA ALA A 73 0.95 -4.42 -3.14
C ALA A 73 0.46 -3.71 -1.87
N LEU A 74 0.48 -4.38 -0.72
CA LEU A 74 0.06 -3.81 0.57
C LEU A 74 0.93 -2.62 0.98
N VAL A 75 2.25 -2.71 0.79
CA VAL A 75 3.17 -1.59 1.07
C VAL A 75 2.85 -0.38 0.21
N LYS A 76 2.58 -0.58 -1.09
CA LYS A 76 2.17 0.51 -1.99
C LYS A 76 0.87 1.16 -1.53
N GLN A 77 -0.14 0.36 -1.19
CA GLN A 77 -1.43 0.84 -0.67
C GLN A 77 -1.28 1.60 0.65
N ALA A 78 -0.42 1.11 1.56
CA ALA A 78 -0.18 1.78 2.83
C ALA A 78 0.44 3.17 2.63
N ALA A 79 1.43 3.29 1.74
CA ALA A 79 2.04 4.57 1.40
C ALA A 79 1.03 5.54 0.78
N GLU A 80 0.16 5.05 -0.12
CA GLU A 80 -0.86 5.87 -0.75
C GLU A 80 -1.92 6.35 0.26
N ARG A 81 -2.40 5.46 1.15
CA ARG A 81 -3.32 5.85 2.23
C ARG A 81 -2.72 6.89 3.15
N ALA A 82 -1.45 6.74 3.53
CA ALA A 82 -0.75 7.73 4.34
C ALA A 82 -0.61 9.08 3.63
N HIS A 83 -0.32 9.06 2.33
CA HIS A 83 -0.26 10.28 1.51
C HIS A 83 -1.61 11.00 1.44
N LEU A 84 -2.71 10.27 1.18
CA LEU A 84 -4.07 10.83 1.15
C LEU A 84 -4.49 11.38 2.51
N ALA A 85 -4.14 10.69 3.60
CA ALA A 85 -4.38 11.18 4.96
C ALA A 85 -3.62 12.49 5.25
N GLY A 86 -2.35 12.57 4.83
CA GLY A 86 -1.54 13.78 4.95
C GLY A 86 -2.08 14.98 4.16
N GLN A 87 -2.86 14.72 3.10
CA GLN A 87 -3.57 15.77 2.33
C GLN A 87 -4.96 16.10 2.89
N GLY A 88 -5.39 15.50 4.00
CA GLY A 88 -6.75 15.64 4.52
C GLY A 88 -7.84 15.03 3.62
N ARG A 89 -7.47 14.16 2.66
CA ARG A 89 -8.40 13.53 1.71
C ARG A 89 -9.01 12.24 2.21
N THR A 90 -8.53 11.73 3.34
CA THR A 90 -9.06 10.56 4.06
C THR A 90 -9.13 10.88 5.55
N GLY A 91 -10.00 10.21 6.27
CA GLY A 91 -10.12 10.36 7.71
C GLY A 91 -11.55 10.59 8.15
N ILE A 92 -11.71 11.21 9.33
CA ILE A 92 -13.01 11.50 9.92
C ILE A 92 -13.13 13.02 10.08
N LEU A 93 -14.22 13.58 9.55
CA LEU A 93 -14.61 14.96 9.77
C LEU A 93 -15.79 14.97 10.75
N ASP A 94 -15.52 15.38 11.99
CA ASP A 94 -16.56 15.54 13.00
C ASP A 94 -17.17 16.92 12.90
N ILE A 95 -18.48 17.02 12.70
CA ILE A 95 -19.20 18.28 12.54
C ILE A 95 -20.24 18.39 13.65
N GLY A 96 -20.06 19.37 14.52
CA GLY A 96 -21.08 19.75 15.51
C GLY A 96 -22.15 20.64 14.87
N VAL A 97 -23.42 20.24 14.94
CA VAL A 97 -24.56 21.00 14.45
C VAL A 97 -25.48 21.41 15.60
N TYR A 98 -26.03 22.63 15.54
CA TYR A 98 -26.94 23.15 16.54
C TYR A 98 -28.09 23.90 15.89
N GLY A 99 -29.31 23.58 16.32
CA GLY A 99 -30.53 24.28 15.90
C GLY A 99 -31.07 23.87 14.52
N SER A 100 -32.23 24.39 14.19
CA SER A 100 -32.99 24.06 12.97
C SER A 100 -32.34 24.59 11.68
N SER A 101 -31.50 25.62 11.74
CA SER A 101 -30.76 26.13 10.58
C SER A 101 -29.75 25.11 10.02
N ALA A 102 -29.28 24.18 10.84
CA ALA A 102 -28.44 23.09 10.40
C ALA A 102 -29.16 22.15 9.41
N LEU A 103 -30.47 21.96 9.54
CA LEU A 103 -31.24 21.04 8.70
C LEU A 103 -31.40 21.52 7.24
N ASN A 104 -31.29 22.81 6.98
CA ASN A 104 -31.49 23.36 5.64
C ASN A 104 -30.18 23.52 4.84
N ILE A 105 -29.08 23.91 5.48
CA ILE A 105 -27.82 24.27 4.81
C ILE A 105 -26.83 23.11 4.83
N VAL A 106 -26.72 22.42 5.98
CA VAL A 106 -25.77 21.34 6.18
C VAL A 106 -25.87 20.20 5.14
N PRO A 107 -27.06 19.68 4.77
CA PRO A 107 -27.15 18.60 3.78
C PRO A 107 -26.55 18.95 2.42
N SER A 108 -26.74 20.19 1.96
CA SER A 108 -26.19 20.62 0.66
C SER A 108 -24.66 20.74 0.68
N ILE A 109 -24.10 21.26 1.78
CA ILE A 109 -22.66 21.35 1.98
C ILE A 109 -22.06 19.94 2.06
N LEU A 110 -22.67 19.04 2.82
CA LEU A 110 -22.22 17.65 2.96
C LEU A 110 -22.27 16.89 1.64
N ALA A 111 -23.32 17.07 0.85
CA ALA A 111 -23.46 16.45 -0.45
C ALA A 111 -22.36 16.93 -1.44
N PHE A 112 -22.01 18.21 -1.39
CA PHE A 112 -20.88 18.75 -2.16
C PHE A 112 -19.54 18.20 -1.67
N PHE A 113 -19.30 18.23 -0.36
CA PHE A 113 -18.06 17.74 0.25
C PHE A 113 -17.84 16.26 0.00
N SER A 114 -18.87 15.41 0.17
CA SER A 114 -18.76 13.96 -0.08
C SER A 114 -18.44 13.63 -1.53
N ARG A 115 -18.84 14.45 -2.49
CA ARG A 115 -18.47 14.25 -3.91
C ARG A 115 -17.03 14.62 -4.20
N THR A 116 -16.49 15.63 -3.51
CA THR A 116 -15.10 16.08 -3.69
C THR A 116 -14.12 15.32 -2.82
N HIS A 117 -14.59 14.71 -1.72
CA HIS A 117 -13.78 13.96 -0.74
C HIS A 117 -14.47 12.64 -0.38
N PRO A 118 -14.57 11.68 -1.33
CA PRO A 118 -15.34 10.44 -1.12
C PRO A 118 -14.77 9.54 -0.02
N ASP A 119 -13.49 9.67 0.28
CA ASP A 119 -12.79 8.84 1.26
C ASP A 119 -12.75 9.47 2.68
N VAL A 120 -13.44 10.61 2.87
CA VAL A 120 -13.59 11.24 4.19
C VAL A 120 -14.93 10.83 4.80
N GLN A 121 -14.86 10.16 5.96
CA GLN A 121 -16.06 9.81 6.72
C GLN A 121 -16.56 11.05 7.49
N ILE A 122 -17.81 11.45 7.24
CA ILE A 122 -18.43 12.55 7.96
C ILE A 122 -19.22 12.00 9.14
N ARG A 123 -19.01 12.56 10.32
CA ARG A 123 -19.80 12.31 11.53
C ARG A 123 -20.50 13.59 11.95
N LEU A 124 -21.82 13.51 12.13
CA LEU A 124 -22.61 14.63 12.60
C LEU A 124 -22.95 14.44 14.08
N HIS A 125 -22.66 15.45 14.87
CA HIS A 125 -22.97 15.47 16.28
C HIS A 125 -23.96 16.60 16.58
N ASN A 126 -25.08 16.28 17.20
CA ASN A 126 -25.97 17.29 17.76
C ASN A 126 -25.41 17.73 19.11
N ALA A 127 -24.81 18.90 19.18
CA ALA A 127 -24.14 19.40 20.38
C ALA A 127 -24.57 20.84 20.70
N HIS A 128 -24.89 21.08 21.95
CA HIS A 128 -25.20 22.45 22.44
C HIS A 128 -23.94 23.33 22.36
N ARG A 129 -24.15 24.66 22.24
CA ARG A 129 -23.09 25.67 22.05
C ARG A 129 -21.91 25.52 23.02
N THR A 130 -22.19 25.28 24.29
CA THR A 130 -21.16 25.06 25.33
C THR A 130 -20.28 23.86 25.05
N GLN A 131 -20.86 22.72 24.62
CA GLN A 131 -20.14 21.50 24.29
C GLN A 131 -19.27 21.68 23.02
N GLN A 132 -19.73 22.47 22.05
CA GLN A 132 -18.94 22.76 20.84
C GLN A 132 -17.71 23.62 21.16
N ILE A 133 -17.83 24.57 22.06
CA ILE A 133 -16.70 25.44 22.50
C ILE A 133 -15.68 24.63 23.29
N GLU A 134 -16.11 23.67 24.11
CA GLU A 134 -15.21 22.79 24.88
C GLU A 134 -14.45 21.79 23.95
N ALA A 135 -15.08 21.30 22.90
CA ALA A 135 -14.48 20.41 21.95
C ALA A 135 -13.42 21.06 21.00
N LEU A 136 -13.38 22.41 20.96
CA LEU A 136 -12.41 23.19 20.16
C LEU A 136 -11.18 23.63 20.99
N ARG A 137 -11.12 23.30 22.27
CA ARG A 137 -9.98 23.56 23.17
C ARG A 137 -9.09 22.34 23.32
#